data_4cf9b84e7367200341354897d14f7adb
#
_entry.id   4cf9b84e7367200341354897d14f7adb
#
_cell.length_a   1.000
_cell.length_b   1.000
_cell.length_c   1.000
_cell.angle_alpha   90.00
_cell.angle_beta   90.00
_cell.angle_gamma   90.00
#
_symmetry.space_group_name_H-M   'P 1'
#
loop_
_entity.id
_entity.type
_entity.pdbx_description
1 polymer ?
#
loop_
_entity_poly.entity_id
_entity_poly.type
_entity_poly.pdbx_seq_one_letter_code
_entity_poly.pdbx_strand_id
1 'polypeptide(L)'
;MLLSTGLGMLAAAAALRVPEAQAHPAPPQAPSAGAGGPYIFQDEFDGPAGSAPDPGKWTVQSWQDDVFPPVDGIYRDDRRNVFQDGNSNLVLMATQEMGSYYTGKLRGNWRGMINTTWEARIKLDCLSPGLWPSFWAVNEDPLPDGEVDIFEWYGNGQWPPGTTVHAASNGKTWEGKSIPGLVDGGWHTWQMRWDESGFKFSRDGAQYFSVPPKPIHVAGGAPDDFRWPFNNPGYWLSPMFTLAVGGVGAGFPAAGRFPASMLVDYIRVW
;
A
#
# COMPACT_ATOMS: atom_id res chain seq x y z
N MET A 1 -20.07 -63.11 19.14
CA MET A 1 -20.81 -62.42 18.09
C MET A 1 -21.05 -60.97 18.57
N LEU A 2 -20.12 -60.10 18.27
CA LEU A 2 -20.15 -58.68 18.68
C LEU A 2 -19.96 -57.85 17.41
N LEU A 3 -21.01 -57.15 17.02
CA LEU A 3 -21.01 -56.19 15.91
C LEU A 3 -20.39 -54.88 16.38
N SER A 4 -19.34 -54.45 15.73
CA SER A 4 -18.79 -53.09 15.87
C SER A 4 -19.36 -52.20 14.77
N THR A 5 -20.14 -51.21 15.16
CA THR A 5 -20.62 -50.11 14.29
C THR A 5 -19.57 -49.03 14.21
N GLY A 6 -18.93 -48.91 13.06
CA GLY A 6 -18.04 -47.81 12.76
C GLY A 6 -18.83 -46.52 12.41
N LEU A 7 -18.66 -45.48 13.18
CA LEU A 7 -19.14 -44.12 12.84
C LEU A 7 -18.11 -43.45 11.91
N GLY A 8 -18.48 -43.32 10.65
CA GLY A 8 -17.72 -42.51 9.72
C GLY A 8 -18.02 -41.00 9.93
N MET A 9 -17.02 -40.24 10.36
CA MET A 9 -17.11 -38.78 10.34
C MET A 9 -16.86 -38.28 8.91
N LEU A 10 -17.90 -37.77 8.28
CA LEU A 10 -17.76 -36.94 7.08
C LEU A 10 -17.30 -35.55 7.53
N ALA A 11 -16.07 -35.19 7.20
CA ALA A 11 -15.59 -33.84 7.29
C ALA A 11 -16.22 -33.00 6.14
N ALA A 12 -17.16 -32.14 6.48
CA ALA A 12 -17.69 -31.16 5.53
C ALA A 12 -16.63 -30.07 5.30
N ALA A 13 -16.06 -30.05 4.12
CA ALA A 13 -15.25 -28.93 3.67
C ALA A 13 -16.17 -27.70 3.49
N ALA A 14 -16.07 -26.74 4.36
CA ALA A 14 -16.73 -25.44 4.20
C ALA A 14 -16.02 -24.69 3.05
N ALA A 15 -16.67 -24.65 1.90
CA ALA A 15 -16.26 -23.78 0.81
C ALA A 15 -16.44 -22.33 1.26
N LEU A 16 -15.35 -21.58 1.36
CA LEU A 16 -15.35 -20.14 1.54
C LEU A 16 -16.14 -19.53 0.38
N ARG A 17 -17.37 -19.06 0.65
CA ARG A 17 -18.13 -18.26 -0.31
C ARG A 17 -17.43 -16.91 -0.43
N VAL A 18 -16.82 -16.65 -1.58
CA VAL A 18 -16.44 -15.31 -1.99
C VAL A 18 -17.73 -14.49 -2.07
N PRO A 19 -17.82 -13.30 -1.43
CA PRO A 19 -19.01 -12.47 -1.53
C PRO A 19 -19.30 -12.15 -2.99
N GLU A 20 -20.56 -12.27 -3.37
CA GLU A 20 -21.04 -11.94 -4.71
C GLU A 20 -20.69 -10.48 -5.04
N ALA A 21 -19.98 -10.27 -6.14
CA ALA A 21 -19.49 -8.96 -6.55
C ALA A 21 -20.68 -8.00 -6.77
N GLN A 22 -20.81 -7.01 -5.91
CA GLN A 22 -21.67 -5.86 -6.23
C GLN A 22 -21.05 -5.15 -7.44
N ALA A 23 -21.87 -4.93 -8.48
CA ALA A 23 -21.46 -4.20 -9.66
C ALA A 23 -20.84 -2.86 -9.22
N HIS A 24 -19.53 -2.69 -9.50
CA HIS A 24 -18.83 -1.48 -9.16
C HIS A 24 -19.50 -0.29 -9.87
N PRO A 25 -19.72 0.85 -9.18
CA PRO A 25 -19.95 2.07 -9.91
C PRO A 25 -18.75 2.25 -10.87
N ALA A 26 -19.05 2.53 -12.13
CA ALA A 26 -18.01 2.80 -13.13
C ALA A 26 -16.99 3.77 -12.50
N PRO A 27 -15.67 3.51 -12.64
CA PRO A 27 -14.67 4.40 -12.11
C PRO A 27 -15.01 5.82 -12.57
N PRO A 28 -14.85 6.85 -11.72
CA PRO A 28 -14.98 8.21 -12.18
C PRO A 28 -14.09 8.31 -13.42
N GLN A 29 -14.67 8.75 -14.52
CA GLN A 29 -13.96 8.85 -15.80
C GLN A 29 -12.66 9.59 -15.49
N ALA A 30 -11.53 8.94 -15.75
CA ALA A 30 -10.23 9.56 -15.52
C ALA A 30 -10.31 10.97 -16.09
N PRO A 31 -9.86 12.02 -15.40
CA PRO A 31 -9.82 13.34 -15.99
C PRO A 31 -9.18 13.13 -17.34
N SER A 32 -9.92 13.45 -18.41
CA SER A 32 -9.48 13.23 -19.79
C SER A 32 -8.03 13.64 -19.85
N ALA A 33 -7.11 12.70 -20.08
CA ALA A 33 -5.69 12.89 -19.95
C ALA A 33 -5.39 14.23 -20.60
N GLY A 34 -5.14 15.25 -19.77
CA GLY A 34 -5.06 16.59 -20.26
C GLY A 34 -3.97 16.59 -21.28
N ALA A 35 -4.31 16.71 -22.57
CA ALA A 35 -3.52 16.74 -23.79
C ALA A 35 -2.07 16.18 -23.73
N GLY A 36 -1.82 15.20 -22.88
CA GLY A 36 -0.57 14.48 -22.69
C GLY A 36 -0.77 13.01 -23.04
N GLY A 37 0.10 12.45 -23.82
CA GLY A 37 0.11 11.13 -24.42
C GLY A 37 -0.21 9.96 -23.46
N PRO A 38 0.00 8.73 -23.92
CA PRO A 38 -0.31 7.52 -23.14
C PRO A 38 0.42 7.54 -21.79
N TYR A 39 -0.19 6.91 -20.76
CA TYR A 39 0.45 6.70 -19.46
C TYR A 39 1.85 6.12 -19.63
N ILE A 40 2.83 6.64 -18.90
CA ILE A 40 4.21 6.12 -18.89
C ILE A 40 4.32 4.82 -18.07
N PHE A 41 3.40 4.62 -17.15
CA PHE A 41 3.20 3.36 -16.44
C PHE A 41 1.73 3.20 -16.06
N GLN A 42 1.21 1.98 -16.18
CA GLN A 42 -0.14 1.67 -15.73
C GLN A 42 -0.32 0.19 -15.43
N ASP A 43 -1.21 -0.10 -14.51
CA ASP A 43 -1.78 -1.43 -14.32
C ASP A 43 -3.24 -1.31 -13.87
N GLU A 44 -4.13 -1.98 -14.58
CA GLU A 44 -5.57 -2.03 -14.31
C GLU A 44 -5.96 -3.32 -13.57
N PHE A 45 -4.99 -4.16 -13.25
CA PHE A 45 -5.13 -5.42 -12.52
C PHE A 45 -6.26 -6.33 -13.06
N ASP A 46 -6.41 -6.41 -14.38
CA ASP A 46 -7.49 -7.10 -15.08
C ASP A 46 -7.21 -8.60 -15.34
N GLY A 47 -6.27 -9.17 -14.61
CA GLY A 47 -5.94 -10.60 -14.70
C GLY A 47 -7.01 -11.51 -14.10
N PRO A 48 -6.96 -12.81 -14.40
CA PRO A 48 -7.92 -13.80 -13.91
C PRO A 48 -7.92 -13.91 -12.38
N ALA A 49 -9.08 -14.28 -11.81
CA ALA A 49 -9.21 -14.49 -10.37
C ALA A 49 -8.17 -15.48 -9.82
N GLY A 50 -7.49 -15.11 -8.74
CA GLY A 50 -6.44 -15.88 -8.09
C GLY A 50 -5.08 -15.85 -8.82
N SER A 51 -4.94 -15.09 -9.90
CA SER A 51 -3.64 -14.91 -10.57
C SER A 51 -2.73 -13.96 -9.78
N ALA A 52 -1.41 -14.13 -9.93
CA ALA A 52 -0.45 -13.16 -9.48
C ALA A 52 -0.56 -11.86 -10.30
N PRO A 53 -0.17 -10.69 -9.77
CA PRO A 53 0.07 -9.52 -10.60
C PRO A 53 1.19 -9.79 -11.61
N ASP A 54 1.23 -9.01 -12.69
CA ASP A 54 2.23 -9.16 -13.76
C ASP A 54 3.67 -9.05 -13.20
N PRO A 55 4.48 -10.13 -13.26
CA PRO A 55 5.85 -10.12 -12.74
C PRO A 55 6.80 -9.19 -13.53
N GLY A 56 6.42 -8.77 -14.72
CA GLY A 56 7.14 -7.73 -15.47
C GLY A 56 6.97 -6.34 -14.88
N LYS A 57 5.85 -6.11 -14.19
CA LYS A 57 5.54 -4.83 -13.55
C LYS A 57 5.78 -4.84 -12.05
N TRP A 58 5.66 -6.00 -11.38
CA TRP A 58 5.61 -6.10 -9.94
C TRP A 58 6.49 -7.21 -9.36
N THR A 59 7.05 -6.94 -8.21
CA THR A 59 7.67 -7.93 -7.34
C THR A 59 6.83 -8.05 -6.06
N VAL A 60 6.27 -9.25 -5.82
CA VAL A 60 5.66 -9.58 -4.53
C VAL A 60 6.76 -9.93 -3.55
N GLN A 61 6.76 -9.27 -2.42
CA GLN A 61 7.75 -9.52 -1.37
C GLN A 61 7.32 -10.66 -0.45
N SER A 62 8.25 -11.52 -0.05
CA SER A 62 7.99 -12.76 0.69
C SER A 62 8.93 -12.94 1.87
N TRP A 63 8.89 -12.01 2.84
CA TRP A 63 9.65 -12.08 4.09
C TRP A 63 8.96 -11.32 5.20
N GLN A 64 9.44 -11.47 6.41
CA GLN A 64 9.07 -10.64 7.55
C GLN A 64 10.01 -9.45 7.64
N ASP A 65 9.45 -8.24 7.73
CA ASP A 65 10.23 -7.05 8.03
C ASP A 65 10.52 -7.02 9.54
N ASP A 66 11.75 -7.32 9.92
CA ASP A 66 12.22 -7.33 11.29
C ASP A 66 13.26 -6.24 11.59
N VAL A 67 13.62 -5.44 10.58
CA VAL A 67 14.68 -4.43 10.68
C VAL A 67 14.13 -3.09 11.17
N PHE A 68 13.27 -2.42 10.39
CA PHE A 68 12.66 -1.15 10.80
C PHE A 68 11.63 -0.65 9.77
N PRO A 69 10.40 -0.30 10.26
CA PRO A 69 9.86 -0.75 11.55
C PRO A 69 9.55 -2.25 11.51
N PRO A 70 9.87 -3.01 12.54
CA PRO A 70 9.52 -4.42 12.57
C PRO A 70 8.00 -4.60 12.63
N VAL A 71 7.50 -5.61 11.93
CA VAL A 71 6.09 -6.00 11.90
C VAL A 71 5.91 -7.46 12.28
N ASP A 72 4.72 -7.84 12.75
CA ASP A 72 4.42 -9.22 13.15
C ASP A 72 4.00 -10.09 11.95
N GLY A 73 3.50 -9.46 10.88
CA GLY A 73 3.03 -10.13 9.68
C GLY A 73 4.15 -10.62 8.78
N ILE A 74 4.00 -11.84 8.25
CA ILE A 74 4.89 -12.42 7.25
C ILE A 74 4.33 -12.13 5.87
N TYR A 75 5.09 -11.44 5.02
CA TYR A 75 4.71 -11.22 3.62
C TYR A 75 4.84 -12.52 2.83
N ARG A 76 3.85 -12.81 1.96
CA ARG A 76 3.80 -14.03 1.14
C ARG A 76 3.57 -13.73 -0.33
N ASP A 77 4.21 -14.51 -1.18
CA ASP A 77 4.05 -14.51 -2.64
C ASP A 77 3.23 -15.70 -3.18
N ASP A 78 2.54 -16.43 -2.31
CA ASP A 78 1.82 -17.67 -2.62
C ASP A 78 0.40 -17.47 -3.18
N ARG A 79 0.02 -16.27 -3.55
CA ARG A 79 -1.29 -15.88 -4.09
C ARG A 79 -2.46 -16.04 -3.13
N ARG A 80 -2.22 -16.23 -1.84
CA ARG A 80 -3.24 -16.15 -0.79
C ARG A 80 -3.32 -14.76 -0.19
N ASN A 81 -2.20 -14.04 -0.23
CA ASN A 81 -2.08 -12.72 0.38
C ASN A 81 -1.83 -11.60 -0.64
N VAL A 82 -1.41 -11.92 -1.89
CA VAL A 82 -1.35 -10.97 -3.02
C VAL A 82 -1.86 -11.67 -4.28
N PHE A 83 -2.97 -11.20 -4.83
CA PHE A 83 -3.59 -11.81 -6.02
C PHE A 83 -4.52 -10.82 -6.71
N GLN A 84 -4.89 -11.12 -7.97
CA GLN A 84 -5.96 -10.42 -8.69
C GLN A 84 -7.30 -11.14 -8.46
N ASP A 85 -8.37 -10.39 -8.24
CA ASP A 85 -9.68 -10.96 -7.90
C ASP A 85 -10.54 -11.37 -9.12
N GLY A 86 -10.09 -11.04 -10.33
CA GLY A 86 -10.83 -11.26 -11.57
C GLY A 86 -11.91 -10.21 -11.86
N ASN A 87 -11.99 -9.16 -11.05
CA ASN A 87 -12.90 -8.02 -11.22
C ASN A 87 -12.10 -6.71 -11.33
N SER A 88 -10.92 -6.78 -11.95
CA SER A 88 -10.00 -5.67 -12.11
C SER A 88 -9.53 -5.07 -10.78
N ASN A 89 -9.23 -5.91 -9.80
CA ASN A 89 -8.59 -5.45 -8.57
C ASN A 89 -7.38 -6.32 -8.20
N LEU A 90 -6.30 -5.67 -7.79
CA LEU A 90 -5.27 -6.27 -6.97
C LEU A 90 -5.78 -6.33 -5.53
N VAL A 91 -5.60 -7.47 -4.88
CA VAL A 91 -5.94 -7.68 -3.47
C VAL A 91 -4.68 -7.95 -2.67
N LEU A 92 -4.45 -7.13 -1.64
CA LEU A 92 -3.54 -7.46 -0.56
C LEU A 92 -4.40 -7.94 0.62
N MET A 93 -4.20 -9.19 1.04
CA MET A 93 -5.01 -9.87 2.06
C MET A 93 -4.19 -10.12 3.31
N ALA A 94 -4.66 -9.63 4.44
CA ALA A 94 -4.14 -10.02 5.75
C ALA A 94 -4.94 -11.22 6.30
N THR A 95 -4.25 -12.26 6.71
CA THR A 95 -4.85 -13.50 7.26
C THR A 95 -4.18 -13.90 8.58
N GLN A 96 -4.91 -14.65 9.39
CA GLN A 96 -4.38 -15.30 10.58
C GLN A 96 -4.52 -16.82 10.44
N GLU A 97 -3.42 -17.54 10.53
CA GLU A 97 -3.37 -19.00 10.40
C GLU A 97 -2.53 -19.58 11.55
N MET A 98 -3.13 -20.45 12.37
CA MET A 98 -2.45 -21.14 13.49
C MET A 98 -1.63 -20.22 14.41
N GLY A 99 -2.14 -19.00 14.66
CA GLY A 99 -1.49 -18.03 15.55
C GLY A 99 -0.46 -17.11 14.86
N SER A 100 -0.12 -17.36 13.62
CA SER A 100 0.75 -16.49 12.80
C SER A 100 -0.06 -15.59 11.89
N TYR A 101 0.48 -14.42 11.55
CA TYR A 101 -0.13 -13.45 10.65
C TYR A 101 0.58 -13.47 9.31
N TYR A 102 -0.19 -13.43 8.23
CA TYR A 102 0.32 -13.39 6.87
C TYR A 102 -0.35 -12.28 6.10
N THR A 103 0.41 -11.64 5.19
CA THR A 103 -0.08 -10.46 4.51
C THR A 103 0.66 -10.21 3.19
N GLY A 104 0.37 -9.09 2.52
CA GLY A 104 0.93 -8.73 1.23
C GLY A 104 1.72 -7.43 1.24
N LYS A 105 2.85 -7.43 0.52
CA LYS A 105 3.65 -6.25 0.17
C LYS A 105 4.09 -6.38 -1.28
N LEU A 106 3.84 -5.34 -2.05
CA LEU A 106 4.06 -5.33 -3.49
C LEU A 106 4.91 -4.12 -3.87
N ARG A 107 5.97 -4.37 -4.65
CA ARG A 107 6.84 -3.33 -5.19
C ARG A 107 6.73 -3.25 -6.70
N GLY A 108 6.62 -2.05 -7.25
CA GLY A 108 6.74 -1.83 -8.68
C GLY A 108 8.17 -1.99 -9.19
N ASN A 109 8.33 -2.69 -10.31
CA ASN A 109 9.61 -2.83 -11.00
C ASN A 109 9.95 -1.61 -11.86
N TRP A 110 8.98 -0.69 -12.00
CA TRP A 110 9.14 0.56 -12.72
C TRP A 110 9.72 1.66 -11.83
N ARG A 111 10.55 2.50 -12.44
CA ARG A 111 11.22 3.63 -11.79
C ARG A 111 10.66 4.94 -12.31
N GLY A 112 9.87 5.63 -11.49
CA GLY A 112 9.34 6.95 -11.80
C GLY A 112 10.31 8.04 -11.48
N MET A 113 10.37 9.05 -12.35
CA MET A 113 11.23 10.21 -12.19
C MET A 113 10.39 11.46 -11.94
N ILE A 114 11.05 12.57 -11.63
CA ILE A 114 10.45 13.88 -11.47
C ILE A 114 9.62 14.29 -12.71
N ASN A 115 8.65 15.18 -12.53
CA ASN A 115 7.68 15.65 -13.52
C ASN A 115 6.62 14.61 -13.88
N THR A 116 6.23 13.79 -12.90
CA THR A 116 5.18 12.77 -13.05
C THR A 116 4.02 13.00 -12.07
N THR A 117 2.85 12.52 -12.45
CA THR A 117 1.68 12.37 -11.57
C THR A 117 1.37 10.89 -11.42
N TRP A 118 1.26 10.46 -10.19
CA TRP A 118 0.95 9.09 -9.81
C TRP A 118 -0.45 9.05 -9.24
N GLU A 119 -1.27 8.14 -9.69
CA GLU A 119 -2.63 7.97 -9.22
C GLU A 119 -2.95 6.51 -9.03
N ALA A 120 -3.55 6.17 -7.89
CA ALA A 120 -4.13 4.86 -7.64
C ALA A 120 -5.52 4.99 -7.04
N ARG A 121 -6.45 4.11 -7.42
CA ARG A 121 -7.77 4.01 -6.83
C ARG A 121 -7.82 2.83 -5.88
N ILE A 122 -8.11 3.10 -4.60
CA ILE A 122 -7.90 2.15 -3.52
C ILE A 122 -9.12 2.12 -2.60
N LYS A 123 -9.47 0.92 -2.11
CA LYS A 123 -10.46 0.67 -1.07
C LYS A 123 -9.83 -0.11 0.09
N LEU A 124 -10.18 0.25 1.31
CA LEU A 124 -9.63 -0.35 2.51
C LEU A 124 -10.72 -1.07 3.31
N ASP A 125 -10.82 -2.40 3.14
CA ASP A 125 -11.64 -3.28 3.97
C ASP A 125 -10.80 -3.84 5.16
N CYS A 126 -9.77 -3.06 5.58
CA CYS A 126 -8.79 -3.44 6.59
C CYS A 126 -8.61 -2.39 7.70
N LEU A 127 -9.55 -1.47 7.85
CA LEU A 127 -9.46 -0.43 8.89
C LEU A 127 -9.84 -0.99 10.27
N SER A 128 -8.95 -1.78 10.85
CA SER A 128 -9.10 -2.32 12.20
C SER A 128 -7.77 -2.31 12.97
N PRO A 129 -7.80 -2.30 14.31
CA PRO A 129 -6.58 -2.37 15.09
C PRO A 129 -5.65 -3.50 14.63
N GLY A 130 -4.36 -3.31 14.70
CA GLY A 130 -3.37 -4.30 14.31
C GLY A 130 -3.03 -4.33 12.83
N LEU A 131 -3.62 -3.45 12.00
CA LEU A 131 -3.37 -3.35 10.56
C LEU A 131 -2.81 -1.98 10.18
N TRP A 132 -2.00 -1.94 9.11
CA TRP A 132 -1.34 -0.74 8.63
C TRP A 132 -1.26 -0.76 7.10
N PRO A 133 -2.33 -0.39 6.40
CA PRO A 133 -2.32 -0.21 4.95
C PRO A 133 -1.64 1.08 4.54
N SER A 134 -0.86 1.01 3.45
CA SER A 134 -0.17 2.16 2.87
C SER A 134 -0.03 2.07 1.34
N PHE A 135 -0.04 3.24 0.71
CA PHE A 135 0.40 3.46 -0.66
C PHE A 135 1.54 4.48 -0.61
N TRP A 136 2.71 4.07 -1.01
CA TRP A 136 3.94 4.80 -0.85
C TRP A 136 4.93 4.59 -1.99
N ALA A 137 6.02 5.30 -1.97
CA ALA A 137 7.07 5.20 -2.98
C ALA A 137 8.44 5.35 -2.35
N VAL A 138 9.41 4.57 -2.82
CA VAL A 138 10.75 4.53 -2.24
C VAL A 138 11.82 4.43 -3.31
N ASN A 139 12.99 5.00 -3.03
CA ASN A 139 14.22 4.71 -3.74
C ASN A 139 14.96 3.58 -2.99
N GLU A 140 15.20 2.47 -3.67
CA GLU A 140 15.89 1.29 -3.12
C GLU A 140 17.34 1.13 -3.62
N ASP A 141 17.98 2.18 -4.09
CA ASP A 141 19.42 2.13 -4.40
C ASP A 141 20.24 2.01 -3.09
N PRO A 142 21.48 1.46 -3.09
CA PRO A 142 22.19 1.07 -1.85
C PRO A 142 22.35 2.14 -0.78
N LEU A 143 21.94 3.33 -1.06
CA LEU A 143 21.62 4.36 -0.07
C LEU A 143 20.16 4.73 -0.28
N PRO A 144 19.19 4.11 0.41
CA PRO A 144 17.79 4.48 0.30
C PRO A 144 17.64 5.91 0.80
N ASP A 145 17.76 6.84 -0.10
CA ASP A 145 17.54 8.26 0.15
C ASP A 145 16.14 8.60 -0.32
N GLY A 146 15.25 8.72 0.64
CA GLY A 146 13.91 9.24 0.43
C GLY A 146 12.82 8.19 0.25
N GLU A 147 11.70 8.51 0.87
CA GLU A 147 10.44 7.78 0.86
C GLU A 147 9.31 8.79 0.81
N VAL A 148 8.24 8.45 0.13
CA VAL A 148 7.05 9.30 0.03
C VAL A 148 5.82 8.45 0.31
N ASP A 149 5.18 8.67 1.45
CA ASP A 149 3.94 8.01 1.82
C ASP A 149 2.77 8.84 1.30
N ILE A 150 2.12 8.35 0.25
CA ILE A 150 1.00 9.04 -0.37
C ILE A 150 -0.20 8.99 0.57
N PHE A 151 -0.43 7.85 1.21
CA PHE A 151 -1.23 7.74 2.42
C PHE A 151 -0.78 6.58 3.28
N GLU A 152 -0.98 6.72 4.58
CA GLU A 152 -0.90 5.67 5.58
C GLU A 152 -2.11 5.75 6.51
N TRP A 153 -2.64 4.59 6.89
CA TRP A 153 -3.60 4.48 7.99
C TRP A 153 -3.04 3.60 9.09
N TYR A 154 -3.18 4.04 10.33
CA TYR A 154 -2.52 3.41 11.47
C TYR A 154 -3.53 2.75 12.42
N GLY A 155 -3.44 1.43 12.54
CA GLY A 155 -4.29 0.62 13.43
C GLY A 155 -3.90 0.68 14.90
N ASN A 156 -2.87 1.44 15.26
CA ASN A 156 -2.38 1.55 16.65
C ASN A 156 -3.29 2.38 17.56
N GLY A 157 -4.33 3.02 17.01
CA GLY A 157 -5.28 3.85 17.77
C GLY A 157 -4.70 5.14 18.33
N GLN A 158 -3.46 5.49 17.98
CA GLN A 158 -2.77 6.68 18.49
C GLN A 158 -2.51 7.71 17.40
N TRP A 159 -2.17 7.26 16.20
CA TRP A 159 -1.82 8.13 15.11
C TRP A 159 -3.00 8.28 14.13
N PRO A 160 -3.39 9.51 13.81
CA PRO A 160 -4.35 9.71 12.72
C PRO A 160 -3.68 9.37 11.38
N PRO A 161 -4.48 9.00 10.36
CA PRO A 161 -3.94 8.76 9.02
C PRO A 161 -3.22 9.99 8.48
N GLY A 162 -2.23 9.76 7.63
CA GLY A 162 -1.37 10.83 7.16
C GLY A 162 -0.70 10.58 5.83
N THR A 163 0.04 11.59 5.44
CA THR A 163 0.93 11.65 4.29
C THR A 163 2.29 12.14 4.78
N THR A 164 3.38 11.50 4.38
CA THR A 164 4.71 11.83 4.85
C THR A 164 5.72 11.82 3.71
N VAL A 165 6.69 12.73 3.76
CA VAL A 165 7.86 12.75 2.87
C VAL A 165 9.09 12.61 3.75
N HIS A 166 9.84 11.53 3.58
CA HIS A 166 11.09 11.27 4.25
C HIS A 166 12.24 11.57 3.30
N ALA A 167 13.07 12.56 3.62
CA ALA A 167 14.23 12.91 2.79
C ALA A 167 15.38 11.88 2.93
N ALA A 168 15.35 11.06 3.97
CA ALA A 168 16.18 9.87 4.12
C ALA A 168 15.41 8.81 4.90
N SER A 169 15.59 7.55 4.55
CA SER A 169 14.87 6.41 5.16
C SER A 169 15.35 6.04 6.58
N ASN A 170 16.04 6.96 7.26
CA ASN A 170 16.50 6.78 8.64
C ASN A 170 15.45 7.17 9.69
N GLY A 171 14.22 7.52 9.29
CA GLY A 171 13.13 7.95 10.17
C GLY A 171 13.37 9.30 10.87
N LYS A 172 14.40 10.07 10.49
CA LYS A 172 14.80 11.29 11.20
C LYS A 172 14.60 12.58 10.39
N THR A 173 14.42 12.47 9.08
CA THR A 173 14.30 13.61 8.17
C THR A 173 13.00 13.54 7.41
N TRP A 174 11.92 13.95 8.03
CA TRP A 174 10.59 13.86 7.44
C TRP A 174 9.77 15.15 7.59
N GLU A 175 8.83 15.33 6.69
CA GLU A 175 7.74 16.29 6.81
C GLU A 175 6.43 15.62 6.43
N GLY A 176 5.44 15.74 7.29
CA GLY A 176 4.16 15.05 7.10
C GLY A 176 2.98 15.83 7.64
N LYS A 177 1.79 15.37 7.28
CA LYS A 177 0.53 15.92 7.75
C LYS A 177 -0.41 14.78 8.15
N SER A 178 -0.74 14.74 9.42
CA SER A 178 -1.81 13.89 9.93
C SER A 178 -3.15 14.58 9.74
N ILE A 179 -4.13 13.87 9.17
CA ILE A 179 -5.45 14.40 8.85
C ILE A 179 -6.51 13.43 9.34
N PRO A 180 -7.14 13.68 10.51
CA PRO A 180 -8.24 12.84 10.99
C PRO A 180 -9.35 12.74 9.93
N GLY A 181 -9.81 11.51 9.65
CA GLY A 181 -10.84 11.26 8.65
C GLY A 181 -10.37 11.31 7.19
N LEU A 182 -9.06 11.45 6.94
CA LEU A 182 -8.50 11.38 5.58
C LEU A 182 -8.76 10.03 4.92
N VAL A 183 -8.78 8.94 5.69
CA VAL A 183 -8.93 7.57 5.24
C VAL A 183 -10.22 6.98 5.80
N ASP A 184 -11.02 6.39 4.94
CA ASP A 184 -12.23 5.61 5.29
C ASP A 184 -12.30 4.34 4.41
N GLY A 185 -13.34 3.52 4.61
CA GLY A 185 -13.52 2.25 3.91
C GLY A 185 -14.11 2.37 2.49
N GLY A 186 -14.28 3.57 1.95
CA GLY A 186 -14.75 3.81 0.60
C GLY A 186 -13.67 3.62 -0.47
N TRP A 187 -14.12 3.63 -1.74
CA TRP A 187 -13.22 3.77 -2.86
C TRP A 187 -12.76 5.22 -3.00
N HIS A 188 -11.44 5.45 -2.99
CA HIS A 188 -10.85 6.77 -3.17
C HIS A 188 -9.73 6.75 -4.19
N THR A 189 -9.60 7.84 -4.93
CA THR A 189 -8.48 8.11 -5.82
C THR A 189 -7.42 8.89 -5.05
N TRP A 190 -6.25 8.31 -4.92
CA TRP A 190 -5.09 8.90 -4.26
C TRP A 190 -4.10 9.35 -5.31
N GLN A 191 -3.65 10.60 -5.23
CA GLN A 191 -2.77 11.18 -6.23
C GLN A 191 -1.57 11.88 -5.58
N MET A 192 -0.40 11.66 -6.15
CA MET A 192 0.83 12.39 -5.88
C MET A 192 1.30 13.05 -7.18
N ARG A 193 1.40 14.36 -7.21
CA ARG A 193 2.14 15.10 -8.24
C ARG A 193 3.54 15.38 -7.72
N TRP A 194 4.55 14.94 -8.46
CA TRP A 194 5.96 15.18 -8.19
C TRP A 194 6.58 16.01 -9.32
N ASP A 195 7.00 17.23 -9.01
CA ASP A 195 7.66 18.14 -9.95
C ASP A 195 8.73 18.97 -9.23
N GLU A 196 9.36 19.91 -9.95
CA GLU A 196 10.40 20.79 -9.41
C GLU A 196 9.91 21.64 -8.22
N SER A 197 8.59 21.83 -8.09
CA SER A 197 7.99 22.52 -6.94
C SER A 197 7.77 21.62 -5.72
N GLY A 198 8.18 20.35 -5.79
CA GLY A 198 8.05 19.35 -4.72
C GLY A 198 6.88 18.41 -4.94
N PHE A 199 6.23 18.00 -3.85
CA PHE A 199 5.11 17.06 -3.86
C PHE A 199 3.80 17.77 -3.56
N LYS A 200 2.74 17.36 -4.26
CA LYS A 200 1.35 17.74 -3.99
C LYS A 200 0.52 16.49 -3.91
N PHE A 201 -0.29 16.37 -2.87
CA PHE A 201 -1.12 15.21 -2.60
C PHE A 201 -2.59 15.56 -2.67
N SER A 202 -3.35 14.71 -3.37
CA SER A 202 -4.80 14.89 -3.53
C SER A 202 -5.53 13.57 -3.23
N ARG A 203 -6.75 13.69 -2.70
CA ARG A 203 -7.72 12.61 -2.61
C ARG A 203 -8.98 13.03 -3.35
N ASP A 204 -9.47 12.20 -4.26
CA ASP A 204 -10.67 12.45 -5.08
C ASP A 204 -10.62 13.81 -5.80
N GLY A 205 -9.44 14.18 -6.31
CA GLY A 205 -9.18 15.44 -6.99
C GLY A 205 -9.00 16.65 -6.08
N ALA A 206 -9.23 16.54 -4.77
CA ALA A 206 -9.05 17.63 -3.82
C ALA A 206 -7.64 17.58 -3.20
N GLN A 207 -6.83 18.61 -3.44
CA GLN A 207 -5.50 18.72 -2.83
C GLN A 207 -5.66 18.95 -1.32
N TYR A 208 -4.98 18.13 -0.51
CA TYR A 208 -5.00 18.24 0.94
C TYR A 208 -3.64 18.57 1.59
N PHE A 209 -2.53 18.30 0.87
CA PHE A 209 -1.19 18.57 1.39
C PHE A 209 -0.21 18.90 0.26
N SER A 210 0.88 19.59 0.59
CA SER A 210 2.02 19.79 -0.31
C SER A 210 3.30 20.02 0.49
N VAL A 211 4.42 19.52 -0.06
CA VAL A 211 5.76 19.69 0.49
C VAL A 211 6.64 20.32 -0.58
N PRO A 212 7.00 21.60 -0.45
CA PRO A 212 7.91 22.26 -1.40
C PRO A 212 9.34 21.72 -1.23
N PRO A 213 10.21 21.86 -2.24
CA PRO A 213 11.62 21.56 -2.12
C PRO A 213 12.25 22.41 -1.02
N LYS A 214 12.58 21.77 0.07
CA LYS A 214 13.30 22.40 1.17
C LYS A 214 14.12 21.36 1.88
N PRO A 215 15.24 21.72 2.46
CA PRO A 215 15.91 20.82 3.38
C PRO A 215 14.94 20.44 4.50
N ILE A 216 14.63 19.16 4.63
CA ILE A 216 13.84 18.65 5.73
C ILE A 216 14.77 18.47 6.93
N HIS A 217 14.49 19.17 8.00
CA HIS A 217 15.32 19.20 9.21
C HIS A 217 14.61 18.51 10.37
N VAL A 218 15.34 17.68 11.08
CA VAL A 218 14.88 17.12 12.36
C VAL A 218 15.25 18.05 13.49
N ALA A 219 14.29 18.36 14.35
CA ALA A 219 14.57 19.07 15.60
C ALA A 219 15.59 18.28 16.44
N GLY A 220 16.79 18.88 16.66
CA GLY A 220 17.89 18.24 17.38
C GLY A 220 18.91 17.50 16.51
N GLY A 221 18.77 17.49 15.19
CA GLY A 221 19.79 17.01 14.24
C GLY A 221 20.94 17.99 14.07
N ALA A 222 22.07 17.49 13.53
CA ALA A 222 23.20 18.33 13.18
C ALA A 222 22.83 19.35 12.07
N PRO A 223 23.47 20.52 12.02
CA PRO A 223 23.19 21.53 10.99
C PRO A 223 23.30 21.04 9.55
N ASP A 224 24.04 19.99 9.30
CA ASP A 224 24.33 19.44 7.97
C ASP A 224 23.41 18.27 7.56
N ASP A 225 22.41 17.88 8.39
CA ASP A 225 21.43 16.83 8.08
C ASP A 225 20.27 17.35 7.20
N PHE A 226 20.55 18.27 6.32
CA PHE A 226 19.58 18.78 5.36
C PHE A 226 19.62 17.99 4.07
N ARG A 227 18.52 17.30 3.73
CA ARG A 227 18.44 16.53 2.49
C ARG A 227 17.14 16.81 1.75
N TRP A 228 17.26 16.95 0.45
CA TRP A 228 16.15 16.91 -0.50
C TRP A 228 16.62 16.19 -1.75
N PRO A 229 16.58 14.83 -1.76
CA PRO A 229 17.14 14.06 -2.87
C PRO A 229 16.29 14.10 -4.13
N PHE A 230 15.01 14.42 -4.01
CA PHE A 230 13.98 14.24 -5.02
C PHE A 230 14.17 15.08 -6.30
N ASN A 231 14.94 16.15 -6.25
CA ASN A 231 15.28 16.98 -7.41
C ASN A 231 16.68 16.67 -7.98
N ASN A 232 17.38 15.66 -7.45
CA ASN A 232 18.67 15.27 -7.97
C ASN A 232 18.53 14.64 -9.37
N PRO A 233 19.42 14.96 -10.32
CA PRO A 233 19.40 14.34 -11.63
C PRO A 233 19.47 12.80 -11.52
N GLY A 234 18.54 12.10 -12.18
CA GLY A 234 18.49 10.65 -12.19
C GLY A 234 17.87 10.02 -10.93
N TYR A 235 17.40 10.82 -9.96
CA TYR A 235 16.67 10.30 -8.80
C TYR A 235 15.33 9.67 -9.23
N TRP A 236 14.97 8.56 -8.62
CA TRP A 236 13.78 7.80 -8.97
C TRP A 236 13.07 7.25 -7.73
N LEU A 237 11.80 6.92 -7.89
CA LEU A 237 10.97 6.25 -6.90
C LEU A 237 10.28 5.04 -7.55
N SER A 238 10.08 3.97 -6.79
CA SER A 238 9.22 2.83 -7.17
C SER A 238 7.95 2.83 -6.34
N PRO A 239 6.78 2.54 -6.92
CA PRO A 239 5.52 2.44 -6.18
C PRO A 239 5.49 1.21 -5.28
N MET A 240 4.89 1.37 -4.12
CA MET A 240 4.71 0.34 -3.12
C MET A 240 3.26 0.28 -2.65
N PHE A 241 2.72 -0.93 -2.52
CA PHE A 241 1.48 -1.21 -1.80
C PHE A 241 1.78 -2.16 -0.66
N THR A 242 1.38 -1.80 0.55
CA THR A 242 1.63 -2.62 1.74
C THR A 242 0.37 -2.72 2.60
N LEU A 243 0.09 -3.92 3.08
CA LEU A 243 -0.82 -4.13 4.19
C LEU A 243 -0.04 -4.80 5.32
N ALA A 244 0.58 -4.00 6.17
CA ALA A 244 1.34 -4.53 7.30
C ALA A 244 0.41 -5.01 8.43
N VAL A 245 0.86 -5.99 9.20
CA VAL A 245 0.19 -6.53 10.38
C VAL A 245 1.14 -6.40 11.58
N GLY A 246 0.69 -5.78 12.65
CA GLY A 246 1.54 -5.51 13.82
C GLY A 246 2.54 -4.39 13.60
N GLY A 247 3.45 -4.24 14.56
CA GLY A 247 4.44 -3.18 14.55
C GLY A 247 3.92 -1.84 15.05
N VAL A 248 4.77 -0.81 14.99
CA VAL A 248 4.51 0.49 15.62
C VAL A 248 3.30 1.23 15.04
N GLY A 249 3.09 1.13 13.72
CA GLY A 249 1.96 1.79 13.05
C GLY A 249 0.65 1.02 13.15
N ALA A 250 0.71 -0.31 13.14
CA ALA A 250 -0.48 -1.16 13.26
C ALA A 250 -0.94 -1.36 14.72
N GLY A 251 -0.02 -1.40 15.66
CA GLY A 251 -0.29 -1.79 17.04
C GLY A 251 -0.43 -3.30 17.18
N PHE A 252 -1.14 -3.75 18.22
CA PHE A 252 -1.22 -5.16 18.57
C PHE A 252 -2.17 -5.95 17.66
N PRO A 253 -1.70 -6.94 16.87
CA PRO A 253 -2.50 -7.57 15.84
C PRO A 253 -3.62 -8.49 16.36
N ALA A 254 -3.53 -8.99 17.59
CA ALA A 254 -4.58 -9.83 18.17
C ALA A 254 -5.93 -9.09 18.37
N ALA A 255 -5.94 -7.76 18.29
CA ALA A 255 -7.16 -6.95 18.28
C ALA A 255 -7.76 -6.79 16.87
N GLY A 256 -7.07 -7.25 15.84
CA GLY A 256 -7.46 -7.13 14.43
C GLY A 256 -8.61 -8.05 14.06
N ARG A 257 -9.22 -7.71 12.94
CA ARG A 257 -10.23 -8.56 12.28
C ARG A 257 -9.60 -9.19 11.04
N PHE A 258 -9.63 -10.51 10.96
CA PHE A 258 -9.08 -11.27 9.83
C PHE A 258 -10.14 -12.20 9.23
N PRO A 259 -10.17 -12.44 7.90
CA PRO A 259 -9.30 -11.77 6.93
C PRO A 259 -9.67 -10.29 6.75
N ALA A 260 -8.69 -9.49 6.30
CA ALA A 260 -8.87 -8.09 6.00
C ALA A 260 -8.13 -7.74 4.70
N SER A 261 -8.61 -6.79 3.92
CA SER A 261 -8.03 -6.53 2.61
C SER A 261 -7.88 -5.05 2.26
N MET A 262 -6.84 -4.78 1.49
CA MET A 262 -6.67 -3.58 0.70
C MET A 262 -6.87 -3.95 -0.76
N LEU A 263 -7.75 -3.25 -1.45
CA LEU A 263 -8.04 -3.45 -2.87
C LEU A 263 -7.50 -2.27 -3.66
N VAL A 264 -6.83 -2.54 -4.78
CA VAL A 264 -6.34 -1.53 -5.71
C VAL A 264 -6.97 -1.80 -7.07
N ASP A 265 -7.81 -0.88 -7.55
CA ASP A 265 -8.48 -0.95 -8.84
C ASP A 265 -7.49 -0.69 -9.99
N TYR A 266 -6.70 0.36 -9.85
CA TYR A 266 -5.64 0.69 -10.80
C TYR A 266 -4.52 1.51 -10.17
N ILE A 267 -3.39 1.53 -10.88
CA ILE A 267 -2.37 2.57 -10.77
C ILE A 267 -2.04 3.11 -12.15
N ARG A 268 -1.91 4.43 -12.27
CA ARG A 268 -1.60 5.13 -13.51
C ARG A 268 -0.60 6.24 -13.24
N VAL A 269 0.35 6.41 -14.16
CA VAL A 269 1.39 7.46 -14.06
C VAL A 269 1.54 8.15 -15.40
N TRP A 270 1.59 9.49 -15.39
CA TRP A 270 1.73 10.34 -16.57
C TRP A 270 2.57 11.59 -16.30
#